data_ea5585aa77c04dbffd5b29e206acc1c4
#
_entry.id   ea5585aa77c04dbffd5b29e206acc1c4
#
_cell.length_a   1.000
_cell.length_b   1.000
_cell.length_c   1.000
_cell.angle_alpha   90.00
_cell.angle_beta   90.00
_cell.angle_gamma   90.00
#
_symmetry.space_group_name_H-M   'P 1'
#
loop_
_entity.id
_entity.type
_entity.pdbx_description
1 polymer ?
#
loop_
_entity_poly.entity_id
_entity_poly.type
_entity_poly.pdbx_seq_one_letter_code
_entity_poly.pdbx_strand_id
1 'polypeptide(L)'
;AAMAHMHNPNAYLICNGYKDDEFIDLALTAQKMGLNIFIVLEMPSELDVIMERARRMDIRPNLGVRVKLAAKGSGLWQESAGDKSVFGLNAAQVVDVVDKLKQVDALDCLKLLHYHQGSQIPNISVVREGLTEAVRIYVDLVKEGAPLGTLDMGGGLAVDYDGSKTNFHSSCNYSIEIG
;
A
#
# COMPACT_ATOMS: atom_id res chain seq x y z
N ALA A 1 -19.27 -3.41 -3.98
CA ALA A 1 -19.59 -3.74 -2.59
C ALA A 1 -18.98 -2.74 -1.60
N ALA A 2 -17.64 -2.54 -1.56
CA ALA A 2 -16.98 -1.65 -0.60
C ALA A 2 -17.55 -0.22 -0.62
N MET A 3 -17.73 0.37 -1.79
CA MET A 3 -18.28 1.73 -1.95
C MET A 3 -19.69 1.88 -1.34
N ALA A 4 -20.52 0.85 -1.44
CA ALA A 4 -21.89 0.88 -0.88
C ALA A 4 -21.93 0.85 0.66
N HIS A 5 -20.84 0.44 1.30
CA HIS A 5 -20.70 0.35 2.75
C HIS A 5 -19.86 1.48 3.36
N MET A 6 -19.39 2.43 2.55
CA MET A 6 -18.69 3.61 3.06
C MET A 6 -19.67 4.59 3.70
N HIS A 7 -19.82 4.50 5.01
CA HIS A 7 -20.68 5.42 5.77
C HIS A 7 -19.99 6.76 6.09
N ASN A 8 -18.67 6.83 5.97
CA ASN A 8 -17.91 8.05 6.18
C ASN A 8 -17.45 8.59 4.82
N PRO A 9 -17.93 9.78 4.40
CA PRO A 9 -17.54 10.37 3.12
C PRO A 9 -16.05 10.72 3.02
N ASN A 10 -15.38 10.83 4.17
CA ASN A 10 -13.93 11.10 4.23
C ASN A 10 -13.08 9.82 4.31
N ALA A 11 -13.70 8.65 4.30
CA ALA A 11 -12.95 7.40 4.31
C ALA A 11 -12.20 7.20 3.00
N TYR A 12 -11.03 6.58 3.09
CA TYR A 12 -10.25 6.19 1.92
C TYR A 12 -10.61 4.78 1.48
N LEU A 13 -10.74 4.59 0.18
CA LEU A 13 -10.77 3.27 -0.45
C LEU A 13 -9.46 3.05 -1.20
N ILE A 14 -8.65 2.15 -0.66
CA ILE A 14 -7.32 1.86 -1.20
C ILE A 14 -7.42 0.58 -2.04
N CYS A 15 -7.16 0.73 -3.35
CA CYS A 15 -7.27 -0.33 -4.35
C CYS A 15 -5.92 -1.03 -4.51
N ASN A 16 -5.68 -2.06 -3.70
CA ASN A 16 -4.50 -2.92 -3.75
C ASN A 16 -4.72 -4.14 -4.66
N GLY A 17 -3.67 -4.90 -4.91
CA GLY A 17 -3.70 -6.12 -5.71
C GLY A 17 -3.69 -5.86 -7.22
N TYR A 18 -3.72 -6.95 -7.99
CA TYR A 18 -3.82 -6.88 -9.44
C TYR A 18 -5.15 -6.23 -9.87
N LYS A 19 -5.08 -5.36 -10.88
CA LYS A 19 -6.23 -4.62 -11.41
C LYS A 19 -6.32 -4.83 -12.91
N ASP A 20 -7.49 -5.30 -13.34
CA ASP A 20 -7.84 -5.29 -14.75
C ASP A 20 -8.39 -3.93 -15.17
N ASP A 21 -8.63 -3.81 -16.44
CA ASP A 21 -9.12 -2.59 -17.06
C ASP A 21 -10.46 -2.12 -16.49
N GLU A 22 -11.39 -3.06 -16.26
CA GLU A 22 -12.72 -2.73 -15.74
C GLU A 22 -12.65 -2.26 -14.29
N PHE A 23 -11.75 -2.85 -13.49
CA PHE A 23 -11.51 -2.42 -12.12
C PHE A 23 -10.96 -0.99 -12.07
N ILE A 24 -10.00 -0.66 -12.96
CA ILE A 24 -9.43 0.69 -13.05
C ILE A 24 -10.51 1.70 -13.43
N ASP A 25 -11.34 1.39 -14.44
CA ASP A 25 -12.44 2.26 -14.86
C ASP A 25 -13.45 2.49 -13.74
N LEU A 26 -13.78 1.45 -12.98
CA LEU A 26 -14.67 1.55 -11.83
C LEU A 26 -14.08 2.44 -10.73
N ALA A 27 -12.79 2.28 -10.43
CA ALA A 27 -12.08 3.07 -9.42
C ALA A 27 -12.03 4.56 -9.81
N LEU A 28 -11.69 4.86 -11.09
CA LEU A 28 -11.68 6.21 -11.61
C LEU A 28 -13.09 6.83 -11.62
N THR A 29 -14.11 6.06 -12.00
CA THR A 29 -15.51 6.52 -11.94
C THR A 29 -15.92 6.87 -10.52
N ALA A 30 -15.57 6.02 -9.54
CA ALA A 30 -15.86 6.28 -8.13
C ALA A 30 -15.14 7.54 -7.62
N GLN A 31 -13.90 7.76 -8.06
CA GLN A 31 -13.18 9.00 -7.74
C GLN A 31 -13.89 10.23 -8.36
N LYS A 32 -14.39 10.13 -9.61
CA LYS A 32 -15.15 11.19 -10.27
C LYS A 32 -16.46 11.51 -9.55
N MET A 33 -17.04 10.52 -8.88
CA MET A 33 -18.24 10.69 -8.03
C MET A 33 -17.93 11.33 -6.67
N GLY A 34 -16.66 11.67 -6.39
CA GLY A 34 -16.25 12.35 -5.16
C GLY A 34 -15.80 11.42 -4.03
N LEU A 35 -15.61 10.13 -4.30
CA LEU A 35 -15.05 9.21 -3.31
C LEU A 35 -13.51 9.32 -3.25
N ASN A 36 -12.95 9.17 -2.06
CA ASN A 36 -11.50 9.18 -1.85
C ASN A 36 -10.90 7.82 -2.24
N ILE A 37 -10.71 7.63 -3.55
CA ILE A 37 -10.13 6.40 -4.11
C ILE A 37 -8.63 6.59 -4.32
N PHE A 38 -7.84 5.58 -3.93
CA PHE A 38 -6.42 5.49 -4.26
C PHE A 38 -6.16 4.21 -5.03
N ILE A 39 -5.54 4.31 -6.20
CA ILE A 39 -5.14 3.16 -7.02
C ILE A 39 -3.67 2.91 -6.73
N VAL A 40 -3.37 1.78 -6.09
CA VAL A 40 -2.01 1.43 -5.67
C VAL A 40 -1.33 0.59 -6.74
N LEU A 41 -0.20 1.06 -7.24
CA LEU A 41 0.65 0.35 -8.21
C LEU A 41 1.32 -0.85 -7.53
N GLU A 42 1.02 -2.03 -8.01
CA GLU A 42 1.63 -3.30 -7.62
C GLU A 42 2.74 -3.72 -8.59
N MET A 43 2.68 -3.22 -9.82
CA MET A 43 3.62 -3.47 -10.91
C MET A 43 3.85 -2.19 -11.74
N PRO A 44 5.05 -1.98 -12.30
CA PRO A 44 5.34 -0.77 -13.10
C PRO A 44 4.44 -0.61 -14.33
N SER A 45 4.00 -1.74 -14.93
CA SER A 45 3.15 -1.75 -16.12
C SER A 45 1.74 -1.19 -15.88
N GLU A 46 1.26 -1.21 -14.63
CA GLU A 46 -0.07 -0.68 -14.29
C GLU A 46 -0.14 0.85 -14.48
N LEU A 47 0.99 1.56 -14.31
CA LEU A 47 1.01 3.01 -14.44
C LEU A 47 0.51 3.48 -15.80
N ASP A 48 1.01 2.87 -16.88
CA ASP A 48 0.70 3.30 -18.25
C ASP A 48 -0.81 3.09 -18.54
N VAL A 49 -1.37 1.97 -18.07
CA VAL A 49 -2.81 1.66 -18.23
C VAL A 49 -3.68 2.64 -17.44
N ILE A 50 -3.32 2.88 -16.16
CA ILE A 50 -4.09 3.79 -15.31
C ILE A 50 -4.07 5.21 -15.87
N MET A 51 -2.91 5.72 -16.30
CA MET A 51 -2.77 7.06 -16.81
C MET A 51 -3.52 7.24 -18.16
N GLU A 52 -3.49 6.24 -19.04
CA GLU A 52 -4.23 6.26 -20.30
C GLU A 52 -5.75 6.32 -20.05
N ARG A 53 -6.26 5.52 -19.11
CA ARG A 53 -7.69 5.52 -18.76
C ARG A 53 -8.10 6.80 -18.06
N ALA A 54 -7.29 7.28 -17.13
CA ALA A 54 -7.52 8.56 -16.44
C ALA A 54 -7.59 9.73 -17.42
N ARG A 55 -6.70 9.75 -18.42
CA ARG A 55 -6.70 10.74 -19.49
C ARG A 55 -8.00 10.69 -20.33
N ARG A 56 -8.48 9.49 -20.70
CA ARG A 56 -9.74 9.31 -21.43
C ARG A 56 -10.97 9.82 -20.67
N MET A 57 -10.92 9.68 -19.34
CA MET A 57 -12.02 10.09 -18.46
C MET A 57 -11.90 11.55 -17.99
N ASP A 58 -10.84 12.25 -18.38
CA ASP A 58 -10.50 13.60 -17.91
C ASP A 58 -10.43 13.67 -16.37
N ILE A 59 -9.62 12.79 -15.78
CA ILE A 59 -9.42 12.67 -14.33
C ILE A 59 -7.93 12.66 -14.02
N ARG A 60 -7.53 13.34 -12.94
CA ARG A 60 -6.23 13.15 -12.31
C ARG A 60 -6.38 12.10 -11.20
N PRO A 61 -5.83 10.89 -11.37
CA PRO A 61 -6.03 9.80 -10.42
C PRO A 61 -5.28 10.05 -9.12
N ASN A 62 -5.81 9.59 -7.99
CA ASN A 62 -5.00 9.49 -6.79
C ASN A 62 -4.24 8.16 -6.84
N LEU A 63 -2.94 8.24 -6.97
CA LEU A 63 -2.06 7.08 -7.06
C LEU A 63 -1.39 6.79 -5.72
N GLY A 64 -1.21 5.51 -5.47
CA GLY A 64 -0.28 5.00 -4.49
C GLY A 64 0.78 4.13 -5.14
N VAL A 65 1.87 3.91 -4.45
CA VAL A 65 2.89 2.94 -4.85
C VAL A 65 3.11 1.95 -3.73
N ARG A 66 3.04 0.66 -4.03
CA ARG A 66 3.43 -0.39 -3.10
C ARG A 66 4.90 -0.69 -3.26
N VAL A 67 5.66 -0.57 -2.17
CA VAL A 67 7.10 -0.83 -2.16
C VAL A 67 7.41 -2.18 -1.52
N LYS A 68 8.40 -2.85 -2.08
CA LYS A 68 9.04 -4.02 -1.47
C LYS A 68 10.07 -3.52 -0.47
N LEU A 69 9.96 -3.95 0.78
CA LEU A 69 10.95 -3.66 1.80
C LEU A 69 12.06 -4.72 1.78
N ALA A 70 13.29 -4.29 2.01
CA ALA A 70 14.43 -5.20 2.17
C ALA A 70 14.39 -5.89 3.55
N ALA A 71 13.78 -5.24 4.55
CA ALA A 71 13.56 -5.82 5.87
C ALA A 71 12.74 -7.11 5.73
N LYS A 72 13.35 -8.24 6.10
CA LYS A 72 12.71 -9.55 6.01
C LYS A 72 11.60 -9.64 7.04
N GLY A 73 10.36 -9.76 6.58
CA GLY A 73 9.25 -10.16 7.44
C GLY A 73 9.56 -11.48 8.14
N SER A 74 9.27 -11.58 9.42
CA SER A 74 9.29 -12.85 10.14
C SER A 74 7.88 -13.42 10.20
N GLY A 75 7.68 -14.65 9.78
CA GLY A 75 6.38 -15.33 9.84
C GLY A 75 6.30 -16.52 8.89
N LEU A 76 5.20 -17.26 8.96
CA LEU A 76 4.95 -18.46 8.15
C LEU A 76 4.98 -18.22 6.64
N TRP A 77 4.90 -16.96 6.19
CA TRP A 77 4.85 -16.55 4.79
C TRP A 77 6.04 -15.65 4.39
N GLN A 78 7.24 -15.96 4.87
CA GLN A 78 8.48 -15.24 4.51
C GLN A 78 8.74 -15.13 3.00
N GLU A 79 8.17 -16.05 2.21
CA GLU A 79 8.36 -16.07 0.75
C GLU A 79 7.51 -15.03 0.01
N SER A 80 6.47 -14.48 0.65
CA SER A 80 5.60 -13.45 0.05
C SER A 80 6.00 -12.02 0.41
N ALA A 81 7.01 -11.84 1.25
CA ALA A 81 7.54 -10.55 1.66
C ALA A 81 8.96 -10.32 1.10
N GLY A 82 9.35 -9.06 0.93
CA GLY A 82 10.67 -8.68 0.42
C GLY A 82 10.82 -8.85 -1.09
N ASP A 83 12.06 -8.95 -1.57
CA ASP A 83 12.41 -9.00 -3.01
C ASP A 83 11.77 -10.15 -3.80
N LYS A 84 11.39 -11.23 -3.13
CA LYS A 84 10.71 -12.38 -3.74
C LYS A 84 9.20 -12.20 -3.89
N SER A 85 8.62 -11.14 -3.33
CA SER A 85 7.20 -10.85 -3.49
C SER A 85 6.87 -10.63 -4.96
N VAL A 86 5.79 -11.25 -5.45
CA VAL A 86 5.26 -11.02 -6.79
C VAL A 86 4.76 -9.58 -6.92
N PHE A 87 4.26 -9.01 -5.83
CA PHE A 87 3.66 -7.68 -5.79
C PHE A 87 4.58 -6.64 -5.14
N GLY A 88 4.41 -5.41 -5.60
CA GLY A 88 5.17 -4.26 -5.13
C GLY A 88 6.43 -3.98 -5.95
N LEU A 89 6.88 -2.76 -5.88
CA LEU A 89 8.00 -2.22 -6.66
C LEU A 89 9.28 -2.22 -5.82
N ASN A 90 10.38 -2.57 -6.43
CA ASN A 90 11.70 -2.34 -5.86
C ASN A 90 12.12 -0.86 -6.04
N ALA A 91 13.23 -0.46 -5.42
CA ALA A 91 13.69 0.94 -5.44
C ALA A 91 13.89 1.49 -6.86
N ALA A 92 14.47 0.70 -7.77
CA ALA A 92 14.68 1.14 -9.16
C ALA A 92 13.34 1.36 -9.88
N GLN A 93 12.39 0.46 -9.70
CA GLN A 93 11.05 0.60 -10.28
C GLN A 93 10.27 1.78 -9.71
N VAL A 94 10.47 2.13 -8.43
CA VAL A 94 9.88 3.34 -7.84
C VAL A 94 10.45 4.59 -8.49
N VAL A 95 11.76 4.64 -8.73
CA VAL A 95 12.41 5.75 -9.46
C VAL A 95 11.85 5.87 -10.87
N ASP A 96 11.73 4.75 -11.60
CA ASP A 96 11.15 4.74 -12.95
C ASP A 96 9.70 5.28 -12.96
N VAL A 97 8.88 4.94 -11.97
CA VAL A 97 7.52 5.46 -11.83
C VAL A 97 7.53 6.97 -11.59
N VAL A 98 8.39 7.46 -10.70
CA VAL A 98 8.53 8.91 -10.43
C VAL A 98 8.96 9.66 -11.69
N ASP A 99 9.96 9.15 -12.41
CA ASP A 99 10.46 9.77 -13.63
C ASP A 99 9.39 9.82 -14.73
N LYS A 100 8.64 8.73 -14.92
CA LYS A 100 7.50 8.71 -15.84
C LYS A 100 6.43 9.73 -15.47
N LEU A 101 6.07 9.81 -14.18
CA LEU A 101 5.08 10.79 -13.72
C LEU A 101 5.55 12.23 -13.91
N LYS A 102 6.85 12.52 -13.70
CA LYS A 102 7.44 13.83 -13.98
C LYS A 102 7.38 14.16 -15.48
N GLN A 103 7.68 13.21 -16.36
CA GLN A 103 7.67 13.40 -17.82
C GLN A 103 6.29 13.80 -18.36
N VAL A 104 5.21 13.33 -17.72
CA VAL A 104 3.84 13.63 -18.11
C VAL A 104 3.15 14.69 -17.23
N ASP A 105 3.94 15.39 -16.40
CA ASP A 105 3.44 16.42 -15.47
C ASP A 105 2.31 15.89 -14.55
N ALA A 106 2.51 14.70 -13.99
CA ALA A 106 1.52 14.01 -13.17
C ALA A 106 2.06 13.53 -11.82
N LEU A 107 3.21 14.05 -11.36
CA LEU A 107 3.79 13.65 -10.07
C LEU A 107 2.87 14.02 -8.89
N ASP A 108 2.04 15.04 -9.05
CA ASP A 108 1.01 15.44 -8.07
C ASP A 108 -0.08 14.39 -7.85
N CYS A 109 -0.19 13.42 -8.75
CA CYS A 109 -1.08 12.28 -8.58
C CYS A 109 -0.57 11.28 -7.53
N LEU A 110 0.74 11.20 -7.27
CA LEU A 110 1.34 10.26 -6.32
C LEU A 110 1.19 10.77 -4.89
N LYS A 111 0.22 10.21 -4.15
CA LYS A 111 -0.19 10.72 -2.83
C LYS A 111 -0.10 9.70 -1.70
N LEU A 112 0.17 8.44 -2.02
CA LEU A 112 0.18 7.36 -1.05
C LEU A 112 1.38 6.45 -1.25
N LEU A 113 2.03 6.09 -0.14
CA LEU A 113 3.00 5.00 -0.08
C LEU A 113 2.37 3.83 0.68
N HIS A 114 2.40 2.65 0.10
CA HIS A 114 1.94 1.41 0.73
C HIS A 114 3.08 0.39 0.82
N TYR A 115 3.08 -0.38 1.89
CA TYR A 115 3.85 -1.61 2.00
C TYR A 115 3.07 -2.67 2.76
N HIS A 116 3.40 -3.92 2.52
CA HIS A 116 2.84 -5.05 3.27
C HIS A 116 3.97 -5.98 3.68
N GLN A 117 4.15 -6.15 4.96
CA GLN A 117 5.30 -6.84 5.54
C GLN A 117 5.09 -8.36 5.69
N GLY A 118 3.87 -8.82 5.47
CA GLY A 118 3.50 -10.23 5.57
C GLY A 118 2.29 -10.46 6.46
N SER A 119 2.11 -11.69 6.90
CA SER A 119 0.99 -12.12 7.75
C SER A 119 1.52 -12.84 8.99
N GLN A 120 0.76 -12.78 10.08
CA GLN A 120 1.11 -13.40 11.35
C GLN A 120 2.51 -12.98 11.86
N ILE A 121 2.77 -11.67 11.84
CA ILE A 121 4.05 -11.09 12.29
C ILE A 121 4.09 -11.13 13.81
N PRO A 122 4.99 -11.95 14.39
CA PRO A 122 4.98 -12.21 15.82
C PRO A 122 5.70 -11.12 16.62
N ASN A 123 6.61 -10.40 16.00
CA ASN A 123 7.52 -9.51 16.72
C ASN A 123 7.36 -8.06 16.25
N ILE A 124 7.06 -7.18 17.20
CA ILE A 124 6.91 -5.75 16.94
C ILE A 124 8.19 -5.08 16.43
N SER A 125 9.36 -5.66 16.71
CA SER A 125 10.63 -5.15 16.16
C SER A 125 10.68 -5.22 14.64
N VAL A 126 10.10 -6.26 14.05
CA VAL A 126 9.99 -6.43 12.60
C VAL A 126 9.11 -5.32 12.00
N VAL A 127 7.99 -5.00 12.65
CA VAL A 127 7.12 -3.89 12.24
C VAL A 127 7.88 -2.56 12.29
N ARG A 128 8.66 -2.35 13.35
CA ARG A 128 9.49 -1.14 13.49
C ARG A 128 10.54 -1.02 12.39
N GLU A 129 11.22 -2.10 12.06
CA GLU A 129 12.22 -2.11 10.98
C GLU A 129 11.59 -1.77 9.63
N GLY A 130 10.47 -2.41 9.29
CA GLY A 130 9.74 -2.13 8.07
C GLY A 130 9.22 -0.70 8.00
N LEU A 131 8.66 -0.20 9.09
CA LEU A 131 8.22 1.20 9.17
C LEU A 131 9.40 2.17 8.98
N THR A 132 10.55 1.89 9.60
CA THR A 132 11.73 2.73 9.46
C THR A 132 12.21 2.80 8.01
N GLU A 133 12.21 1.69 7.31
CA GLU A 133 12.57 1.63 5.89
C GLU A 133 11.55 2.38 5.03
N ALA A 134 10.25 2.11 5.24
CA ALA A 134 9.17 2.76 4.50
C ALA A 134 9.18 4.29 4.67
N VAL A 135 9.43 4.78 5.89
CA VAL A 135 9.53 6.23 6.15
C VAL A 135 10.70 6.86 5.40
N ARG A 136 11.84 6.18 5.26
CA ARG A 136 12.94 6.68 4.43
C ARG A 136 12.53 6.85 2.98
N ILE A 137 11.89 5.84 2.40
CA ILE A 137 11.36 5.90 1.04
C ILE A 137 10.33 7.02 0.90
N TYR A 138 9.42 7.15 1.88
CA TYR A 138 8.42 8.22 1.91
C TYR A 138 9.09 9.60 1.85
N VAL A 139 10.09 9.84 2.71
CA VAL A 139 10.82 11.11 2.77
C VAL A 139 11.53 11.39 1.45
N ASP A 140 12.14 10.39 0.83
CA ASP A 140 12.83 10.57 -0.44
C ASP A 140 11.84 10.90 -1.58
N LEU A 141 10.67 10.25 -1.63
CA LEU A 141 9.62 10.60 -2.58
C LEU A 141 9.09 12.03 -2.39
N VAL A 142 8.95 12.49 -1.15
CA VAL A 142 8.57 13.89 -0.85
C VAL A 142 9.65 14.86 -1.33
N LYS A 143 10.94 14.54 -1.14
CA LYS A 143 12.05 15.37 -1.66
C LYS A 143 12.07 15.42 -3.19
N GLU A 144 11.65 14.33 -3.86
CA GLU A 144 11.48 14.30 -5.32
C GLU A 144 10.30 15.15 -5.82
N GLY A 145 9.47 15.66 -4.90
CA GLY A 145 8.34 16.54 -5.20
C GLY A 145 6.97 15.85 -5.20
N ALA A 146 6.88 14.57 -4.83
CA ALA A 146 5.60 13.89 -4.70
C ALA A 146 4.83 14.42 -3.46
N PRO A 147 3.57 14.86 -3.61
CA PRO A 147 2.78 15.37 -2.49
C PRO A 147 2.15 14.23 -1.68
N LEU A 148 3.02 13.35 -1.16
CA LEU A 148 2.56 12.26 -0.32
C LEU A 148 1.87 12.79 0.94
N GLY A 149 0.65 12.29 1.20
CA GLY A 149 -0.12 12.64 2.39
C GLY A 149 -0.54 11.41 3.20
N THR A 150 -0.28 10.20 2.69
CA THR A 150 -0.73 8.95 3.30
C THR A 150 0.37 7.91 3.28
N LEU A 151 0.59 7.27 4.43
CA LEU A 151 1.39 6.07 4.58
C LEU A 151 0.48 4.92 5.02
N ASP A 152 0.29 3.94 4.15
CA ASP A 152 -0.44 2.71 4.43
C ASP A 152 0.54 1.60 4.77
N MET A 153 0.57 1.20 6.02
CA MET A 153 1.49 0.19 6.55
C MET A 153 1.01 -1.25 6.29
N GLY A 154 -0.12 -1.41 5.62
CA GLY A 154 -0.74 -2.71 5.43
C GLY A 154 -1.27 -3.29 6.74
N GLY A 155 -1.17 -4.62 6.85
CA GLY A 155 -1.60 -5.35 8.03
C GLY A 155 -0.64 -6.49 8.35
N GLY A 156 -1.17 -7.50 9.02
CA GLY A 156 -0.45 -8.76 9.24
C GLY A 156 0.10 -8.95 10.64
N LEU A 157 -0.30 -8.13 11.60
CA LEU A 157 -0.04 -8.43 13.02
C LEU A 157 -0.64 -9.80 13.36
N ALA A 158 0.09 -10.56 14.17
CA ALA A 158 -0.35 -11.90 14.53
C ALA A 158 -1.63 -11.87 15.37
N VAL A 159 -2.49 -12.83 15.10
CA VAL A 159 -3.74 -13.05 15.81
C VAL A 159 -3.74 -14.48 16.35
N ASP A 160 -4.09 -14.63 17.59
CA ASP A 160 -4.30 -15.94 18.22
C ASP A 160 -5.75 -16.38 17.99
N TYR A 161 -5.95 -17.25 17.01
CA TYR A 161 -7.29 -17.70 16.60
C TYR A 161 -7.90 -18.72 17.54
N ASP A 162 -7.10 -19.46 18.29
CA ASP A 162 -7.54 -20.57 19.17
C ASP A 162 -7.30 -20.33 20.66
N GLY A 163 -6.70 -19.19 21.00
CA GLY A 163 -6.39 -18.84 22.39
C GLY A 163 -5.23 -19.61 23.00
N SER A 164 -4.50 -20.39 22.21
CA SER A 164 -3.42 -21.26 22.71
C SER A 164 -2.10 -20.51 22.96
N LYS A 165 -1.96 -19.29 22.47
CA LYS A 165 -0.71 -18.52 22.45
C LYS A 165 -0.84 -17.13 23.09
N THR A 166 -1.98 -16.81 23.69
CA THR A 166 -2.18 -15.56 24.40
C THR A 166 -2.20 -15.76 25.90
N ASN A 167 -1.53 -14.89 26.63
CA ASN A 167 -1.65 -14.80 28.10
C ASN A 167 -2.87 -13.98 28.52
N PHE A 168 -3.99 -14.10 27.81
CA PHE A 168 -5.20 -13.31 28.05
C PHE A 168 -5.73 -13.42 29.47
N HIS A 169 -5.50 -14.56 30.13
CA HIS A 169 -5.93 -14.81 31.52
C HIS A 169 -4.96 -14.27 32.59
N SER A 170 -3.75 -13.86 32.22
CA SER A 170 -2.72 -13.47 33.18
C SER A 170 -2.40 -11.98 33.19
N SER A 171 -2.83 -11.21 32.19
CA SER A 171 -2.64 -9.76 32.18
C SER A 171 -3.74 -9.07 31.37
N CYS A 172 -4.23 -7.94 31.89
CA CYS A 172 -5.11 -7.03 31.14
C CYS A 172 -4.35 -6.34 29.98
N ASN A 173 -3.10 -6.65 29.76
CA ASN A 173 -2.30 -6.16 28.64
C ASN A 173 -2.33 -7.23 27.56
N TYR A 174 -2.87 -6.83 26.41
CA TYR A 174 -2.83 -7.61 25.19
C TYR A 174 -1.37 -7.69 24.72
N SER A 175 -0.61 -8.59 25.29
CA SER A 175 0.67 -9.00 24.74
C SER A 175 0.46 -10.36 24.09
N ILE A 176 0.49 -10.37 22.79
CA ILE A 176 0.65 -11.61 22.04
C ILE A 176 2.12 -11.98 22.24
N GLU A 177 2.40 -12.87 23.18
CA GLU A 177 3.70 -13.53 23.22
C GLU A 177 3.76 -14.49 22.04
N ILE A 178 4.30 -13.97 20.98
CA ILE A 178 4.58 -14.74 19.80
C ILE A 178 6.06 -15.04 19.92
N GLY A 179 6.34 -16.23 20.48
CA GLY A 179 7.67 -16.77 20.63
C GLY A 179 8.40 -17.00 19.31
#